data_98b25425a07a1bbb2ade974e7603c199
#
_entry.id   98b25425a07a1bbb2ade974e7603c199
#
_cell.length_a   1.000
_cell.length_b   1.000
_cell.length_c   1.000
_cell.angle_alpha   90.00
_cell.angle_beta   90.00
_cell.angle_gamma   90.00
#
_symmetry.space_group_name_H-M   'P 1'
#
loop_
_entity.id
_entity.type
_entity.pdbx_description
1 polymer ?
#
loop_
_entity_poly.entity_id
_entity_poly.type
_entity_poly.pdbx_seq_one_letter_code
_entity_poly.pdbx_strand_id
1 'polypeptide(L)'
;MILGAATSTAALGLAVPAASLEPPPSSRAAEPGHAVPNASLIALGQELKRLVRRCSRLRCRMRQLDDRADEVMAERGIAQHLSNRRRNPAFDAVRSEVGGDAAWQRWSNAVSELESVAAAIAKTPAHNLADLLVKYRALRWALIDDDTIIDDTAREQVLAFGRTLTALVARRG
;
A
#
# COMPACT_ATOMS: atom_id res chain seq x y z
N MET A 1 8.15 -65.32 9.03
CA MET A 1 8.35 -65.66 7.61
C MET A 1 8.81 -64.43 6.88
N ILE A 2 10.07 -64.49 6.47
CA ILE A 2 10.83 -63.39 5.86
C ILE A 2 10.77 -63.62 4.35
N LEU A 3 10.43 -62.65 3.56
CA LEU A 3 10.68 -62.64 2.11
C LEU A 3 11.21 -61.29 1.70
N GLY A 4 12.50 -61.24 1.43
CA GLY A 4 13.21 -60.14 0.83
C GLY A 4 12.96 -60.06 -0.67
N ALA A 5 12.87 -58.87 -1.18
CA ALA A 5 12.92 -58.59 -2.61
C ALA A 5 14.09 -57.63 -2.88
N ALA A 6 15.10 -58.16 -3.55
CA ALA A 6 16.23 -57.43 -4.07
C ALA A 6 15.84 -56.65 -5.32
N THR A 7 16.06 -55.34 -5.33
CA THR A 7 15.94 -54.53 -6.56
C THR A 7 17.34 -54.18 -7.10
N SER A 8 17.61 -54.70 -8.27
CA SER A 8 18.80 -54.44 -9.05
C SER A 8 18.84 -53.00 -9.56
N THR A 9 19.91 -52.29 -9.26
CA THR A 9 20.20 -50.98 -9.78
C THR A 9 20.98 -51.09 -11.09
N ALA A 10 20.36 -50.84 -12.23
CA ALA A 10 21.03 -50.76 -13.52
C ALA A 10 21.60 -49.34 -13.67
N ALA A 11 22.90 -49.24 -13.68
CA ALA A 11 23.62 -48.00 -14.00
C ALA A 11 23.64 -47.79 -15.54
N LEU A 12 22.84 -46.84 -16.01
CA LEU A 12 22.92 -46.32 -17.38
C LEU A 12 23.95 -45.18 -17.42
N GLY A 13 25.16 -45.52 -17.92
CA GLY A 13 26.17 -44.51 -18.23
C GLY A 13 25.77 -43.70 -19.44
N LEU A 14 25.34 -42.48 -19.23
CA LEU A 14 25.18 -41.47 -20.30
C LEU A 14 26.53 -40.70 -20.42
N ALA A 15 27.27 -40.99 -21.48
CA ALA A 15 28.41 -40.18 -21.91
C ALA A 15 27.88 -38.81 -22.40
N VAL A 16 28.18 -37.75 -21.66
CA VAL A 16 27.91 -36.38 -22.09
C VAL A 16 29.07 -35.94 -22.97
N PRO A 17 28.84 -35.54 -24.24
CA PRO A 17 29.89 -34.95 -25.07
C PRO A 17 30.30 -33.61 -24.46
N ALA A 18 31.62 -33.43 -24.31
CA ALA A 18 32.22 -32.16 -23.91
C ALA A 18 31.94 -31.12 -25.02
N ALA A 19 30.85 -30.38 -24.88
CA ALA A 19 30.59 -29.19 -25.66
C ALA A 19 31.58 -28.11 -25.17
N SER A 20 32.46 -27.67 -26.05
CA SER A 20 33.33 -26.52 -25.85
C SER A 20 32.45 -25.30 -25.47
N LEU A 21 32.51 -24.91 -24.20
CA LEU A 21 31.96 -23.67 -23.75
C LEU A 21 32.80 -22.52 -24.29
N GLU A 22 32.43 -22.03 -25.47
CA GLU A 22 32.85 -20.67 -25.84
C GLU A 22 32.31 -19.71 -24.78
N PRO A 23 33.16 -18.86 -24.18
CA PRO A 23 32.67 -17.86 -23.27
C PRO A 23 31.66 -16.97 -23.99
N PRO A 24 30.49 -16.72 -23.42
CA PRO A 24 29.50 -15.83 -24.03
C PRO A 24 30.20 -14.49 -24.31
N PRO A 25 29.90 -13.83 -25.45
CA PRO A 25 30.47 -12.53 -25.75
C PRO A 25 30.19 -11.64 -24.54
N SER A 26 31.27 -11.05 -24.01
CA SER A 26 31.22 -10.14 -22.87
C SER A 26 30.11 -9.14 -23.14
N SER A 27 28.94 -9.37 -22.54
CA SER A 27 27.87 -8.38 -22.50
C SER A 27 28.50 -7.18 -21.82
N ARG A 28 28.96 -6.23 -22.66
CA ARG A 28 29.37 -4.92 -22.24
C ARG A 28 28.29 -4.47 -21.27
N ALA A 29 28.62 -4.46 -19.99
CA ALA A 29 27.70 -4.01 -18.95
C ALA A 29 27.14 -2.68 -19.44
N ALA A 30 25.89 -2.66 -19.83
CA ALA A 30 25.21 -1.44 -20.21
C ALA A 30 25.43 -0.52 -19.02
N GLU A 31 26.19 0.55 -19.24
CA GLU A 31 26.32 1.60 -18.24
C GLU A 31 24.90 1.85 -17.75
N PRO A 32 24.68 2.03 -16.43
CA PRO A 32 23.36 2.30 -15.92
C PRO A 32 22.95 3.67 -16.47
N GLY A 33 22.56 3.68 -17.75
CA GLY A 33 21.98 4.82 -18.41
C GLY A 33 20.83 5.26 -17.53
N HIS A 34 20.72 6.54 -17.25
CA HIS A 34 19.65 7.12 -16.45
C HIS A 34 18.33 6.68 -17.13
N ALA A 35 17.75 5.58 -16.61
CA ALA A 35 16.49 5.08 -17.13
C ALA A 35 15.47 6.22 -16.97
N VAL A 36 14.90 6.66 -18.08
CA VAL A 36 13.93 7.74 -18.10
C VAL A 36 12.77 7.37 -17.17
N PRO A 37 12.38 8.26 -16.27
CA PRO A 37 11.27 8.01 -15.36
C PRO A 37 10.00 7.65 -16.12
N ASN A 38 9.25 6.67 -15.62
CA ASN A 38 7.99 6.28 -16.22
C ASN A 38 6.95 7.39 -16.06
N ALA A 39 6.63 8.09 -17.14
CA ALA A 39 5.71 9.22 -17.15
C ALA A 39 4.34 8.86 -16.57
N SER A 40 3.85 7.64 -16.83
CA SER A 40 2.59 7.14 -16.26
C SER A 40 2.67 7.00 -14.75
N LEU A 41 3.78 6.49 -14.20
CA LEU A 41 3.99 6.38 -12.75
C LEU A 41 4.08 7.74 -12.08
N ILE A 42 4.73 8.71 -12.72
CA ILE A 42 4.80 10.10 -12.22
C ILE A 42 3.40 10.70 -12.14
N ALA A 43 2.61 10.58 -13.20
CA ALA A 43 1.23 11.09 -13.24
C ALA A 43 0.36 10.43 -12.14
N LEU A 44 0.40 9.09 -12.02
CA LEU A 44 -0.29 8.38 -10.95
C LEU A 44 0.19 8.80 -9.55
N GLY A 45 1.48 9.05 -9.37
CA GLY A 45 2.04 9.53 -8.11
C GLY A 45 1.55 10.94 -7.73
N GLN A 46 1.35 11.82 -8.71
CA GLN A 46 0.75 13.14 -8.49
C GLN A 46 -0.71 13.02 -8.10
N GLU A 47 -1.46 12.17 -8.78
CA GLU A 47 -2.86 11.89 -8.48
C GLU A 47 -3.03 11.26 -7.09
N LEU A 48 -2.20 10.29 -6.72
CA LEU A 48 -2.16 9.72 -5.37
C LEU A 48 -2.01 10.83 -4.31
N LYS A 49 -1.03 11.74 -4.51
CA LYS A 49 -0.78 12.84 -3.58
C LYS A 49 -1.99 13.78 -3.45
N ARG A 50 -2.69 14.05 -4.57
CA ARG A 50 -3.93 14.87 -4.60
C ARG A 50 -5.04 14.19 -3.79
N LEU A 51 -5.24 12.88 -4.02
CA LEU A 51 -6.28 12.10 -3.36
C LEU A 51 -6.02 11.91 -1.87
N VAL A 52 -4.78 11.64 -1.45
CA VAL A 52 -4.41 11.58 -0.02
C VAL A 52 -4.77 12.88 0.70
N ARG A 53 -4.45 14.03 0.10
CA ARG A 53 -4.82 15.33 0.68
C ARG A 53 -6.34 15.53 0.75
N ARG A 54 -7.08 15.04 -0.27
CA ARG A 54 -8.55 15.10 -0.28
C ARG A 54 -9.14 14.21 0.82
N CYS A 55 -8.68 12.98 0.95
CA CYS A 55 -9.11 12.06 2.01
C CYS A 55 -8.85 12.63 3.40
N SER A 56 -7.67 13.20 3.65
CA SER A 56 -7.33 13.82 4.93
C SER A 56 -8.27 14.96 5.29
N ARG A 57 -8.61 15.84 4.33
CA ARG A 57 -9.57 16.93 4.56
C ARG A 57 -10.98 16.42 4.86
N LEU A 58 -11.43 15.41 4.12
CA LEU A 58 -12.75 14.81 4.32
C LEU A 58 -12.84 14.09 5.67
N ARG A 59 -11.78 13.41 6.07
CA ARG A 59 -11.67 12.77 7.39
C ARG A 59 -11.73 13.79 8.53
N CYS A 60 -11.01 14.92 8.39
CA CYS A 60 -11.10 16.02 9.34
C CYS A 60 -12.53 16.56 9.45
N ARG A 61 -13.21 16.73 8.31
CA ARG A 61 -14.62 17.17 8.30
C ARG A 61 -15.56 16.17 8.96
N MET A 62 -15.35 14.88 8.74
CA MET A 62 -16.14 13.84 9.44
C MET A 62 -16.00 13.94 10.95
N ARG A 63 -14.74 14.06 11.45
CA ARG A 63 -14.48 14.22 12.89
C ARG A 63 -15.22 15.43 13.46
N GLN A 64 -15.16 16.57 12.78
CA GLN A 64 -15.90 17.77 13.20
C GLN A 64 -17.41 17.54 13.29
N LEU A 65 -17.98 16.74 12.40
CA LEU A 65 -19.41 16.42 12.43
C LEU A 65 -19.76 15.39 13.52
N ASP A 66 -18.86 14.43 13.77
CA ASP A 66 -18.99 13.50 14.88
C ASP A 66 -18.91 14.25 16.24
N ASP A 67 -17.97 15.20 16.38
CA ASP A 67 -17.86 16.07 17.57
C ASP A 67 -19.14 16.92 17.73
N ARG A 68 -19.67 17.48 16.64
CA ARG A 68 -20.94 18.22 16.68
C ARG A 68 -22.14 17.34 17.03
N ALA A 69 -22.16 16.09 16.57
CA ALA A 69 -23.19 15.14 16.98
C ALA A 69 -23.15 14.86 18.49
N ASP A 70 -21.93 14.73 19.04
CA ASP A 70 -21.76 14.57 20.49
C ASP A 70 -22.25 15.77 21.28
N GLU A 71 -21.97 17.01 20.83
CA GLU A 71 -22.50 18.23 21.46
C GLU A 71 -24.02 18.24 21.45
N VAL A 72 -24.66 17.95 20.33
CA VAL A 72 -26.13 17.88 20.20
C VAL A 72 -26.72 16.79 21.10
N MET A 73 -26.07 15.63 21.23
CA MET A 73 -26.46 14.57 22.14
C MET A 73 -26.44 15.09 23.60
N ALA A 74 -25.37 15.78 23.99
CA ALA A 74 -25.22 16.37 25.33
C ALA A 74 -26.30 17.43 25.59
N GLU A 75 -26.57 18.34 24.64
CA GLU A 75 -27.60 19.37 24.71
C GLU A 75 -29.00 18.76 24.93
N ARG A 76 -29.26 17.59 24.33
CA ARG A 76 -30.53 16.84 24.45
C ARG A 76 -30.60 15.96 25.72
N GLY A 77 -29.57 15.93 26.56
CA GLY A 77 -29.52 15.10 27.78
C GLY A 77 -29.45 13.59 27.47
N ILE A 78 -29.04 13.20 26.27
CA ILE A 78 -28.92 11.79 25.89
C ILE A 78 -27.60 11.26 26.45
N ALA A 79 -27.69 10.33 27.42
CA ALA A 79 -26.50 9.75 28.05
C ALA A 79 -25.59 9.04 27.03
N GLN A 80 -24.32 9.50 26.96
CA GLN A 80 -23.31 8.88 26.11
C GLN A 80 -22.59 7.77 26.89
N HIS A 81 -22.87 6.51 26.58
CA HIS A 81 -21.93 5.44 26.89
C HIS A 81 -20.84 5.42 25.82
N LEU A 82 -19.71 6.06 26.09
CA LEU A 82 -18.56 6.19 25.18
C LEU A 82 -18.10 4.86 24.56
N SER A 83 -18.29 3.74 25.26
CA SER A 83 -17.96 2.39 24.77
C SER A 83 -18.87 1.87 23.65
N ASN A 84 -20.03 2.49 23.41
CA ASN A 84 -21.05 2.00 22.47
C ASN A 84 -21.43 3.01 21.37
N ARG A 85 -20.63 4.03 21.08
CA ARG A 85 -20.88 5.02 20.04
C ARG A 85 -21.37 4.38 18.73
N ARG A 86 -20.69 3.32 18.27
CA ARG A 86 -20.98 2.60 17.01
C ARG A 86 -22.28 1.79 17.02
N ARG A 87 -23.00 1.74 18.16
CA ARG A 87 -24.23 0.95 18.31
C ARG A 87 -25.39 1.76 18.93
N ASN A 88 -25.26 3.08 19.01
CA ASN A 88 -26.27 3.93 19.58
C ASN A 88 -27.14 4.54 18.47
N PRO A 89 -28.39 4.05 18.29
CA PRO A 89 -29.30 4.57 17.25
C PRO A 89 -29.58 6.08 17.38
N ALA A 90 -29.53 6.62 18.62
CA ALA A 90 -29.72 8.04 18.84
C ALA A 90 -28.51 8.86 18.31
N PHE A 91 -27.28 8.34 18.44
CA PHE A 91 -26.11 8.96 17.85
C PHE A 91 -26.19 8.94 16.31
N ASP A 92 -26.59 7.81 15.74
CA ASP A 92 -26.73 7.70 14.28
C ASP A 92 -27.77 8.67 13.73
N ALA A 93 -28.90 8.84 14.41
CA ALA A 93 -29.93 9.80 14.03
C ALA A 93 -29.40 11.25 14.09
N VAL A 94 -28.73 11.63 15.19
CA VAL A 94 -28.15 12.98 15.35
C VAL A 94 -27.03 13.21 14.35
N ARG A 95 -26.18 12.20 14.10
CA ARG A 95 -25.12 12.26 13.11
C ARG A 95 -25.67 12.50 11.71
N SER A 96 -26.77 11.83 11.36
CA SER A 96 -27.47 12.06 10.09
C SER A 96 -28.02 13.50 10.00
N GLU A 97 -28.65 14.02 11.07
CA GLU A 97 -29.16 15.39 11.15
C GLU A 97 -28.05 16.45 10.90
N VAL A 98 -26.85 16.25 11.48
CA VAL A 98 -25.72 17.17 11.28
C VAL A 98 -24.98 16.99 9.96
N GLY A 99 -25.42 16.04 9.12
CA GLY A 99 -24.85 15.77 7.80
C GLY A 99 -23.66 14.81 7.79
N GLY A 100 -23.48 14.02 8.85
CA GLY A 100 -22.39 13.04 9.00
C GLY A 100 -22.42 11.96 7.93
N ASP A 101 -23.62 11.47 7.54
CA ASP A 101 -23.75 10.43 6.52
C ASP A 101 -23.28 10.91 5.14
N ALA A 102 -23.63 12.14 4.76
CA ALA A 102 -23.15 12.71 3.50
C ALA A 102 -21.63 12.93 3.52
N ALA A 103 -21.04 13.28 4.66
CA ALA A 103 -19.59 13.42 4.82
C ALA A 103 -18.90 12.07 4.75
N TRP A 104 -19.45 11.04 5.40
CA TRP A 104 -18.98 9.67 5.32
C TRP A 104 -18.97 9.16 3.88
N GLN A 105 -20.08 9.33 3.13
CA GLN A 105 -20.16 8.88 1.75
C GLN A 105 -19.10 9.54 0.86
N ARG A 106 -18.89 10.87 1.03
CA ARG A 106 -17.84 11.59 0.30
C ARG A 106 -16.45 11.09 0.61
N TRP A 107 -16.17 10.78 1.88
CA TRP A 107 -14.90 10.22 2.30
C TRP A 107 -14.71 8.80 1.76
N SER A 108 -15.70 7.93 1.88
CA SER A 108 -15.67 6.56 1.35
C SER A 108 -15.41 6.54 -0.16
N ASN A 109 -16.10 7.39 -0.93
CA ASN A 109 -15.86 7.51 -2.37
C ASN A 109 -14.41 7.97 -2.67
N ALA A 110 -13.89 8.92 -1.91
CA ALA A 110 -12.52 9.39 -2.09
C ALA A 110 -11.48 8.31 -1.73
N VAL A 111 -11.74 7.46 -0.74
CA VAL A 111 -10.91 6.29 -0.40
C VAL A 111 -10.92 5.29 -1.55
N SER A 112 -12.07 4.95 -2.11
CA SER A 112 -12.16 4.02 -3.25
C SER A 112 -11.43 4.53 -4.49
N GLU A 113 -11.50 5.86 -4.79
CA GLU A 113 -10.69 6.47 -5.84
C GLU A 113 -9.18 6.30 -5.56
N LEU A 114 -8.76 6.52 -4.33
CA LEU A 114 -7.37 6.41 -3.89
C LEU A 114 -6.86 4.97 -3.97
N GLU A 115 -7.64 3.98 -3.54
CA GLU A 115 -7.34 2.55 -3.67
C GLU A 115 -7.14 2.15 -5.13
N SER A 116 -8.00 2.65 -6.02
CA SER A 116 -7.90 2.39 -7.47
C SER A 116 -6.58 2.92 -8.05
N VAL A 117 -6.17 4.14 -7.65
CA VAL A 117 -4.89 4.72 -8.08
C VAL A 117 -3.71 3.95 -7.47
N ALA A 118 -3.78 3.56 -6.20
CA ALA A 118 -2.73 2.76 -5.56
C ALA A 118 -2.57 1.39 -6.24
N ALA A 119 -3.68 0.73 -6.61
CA ALA A 119 -3.66 -0.51 -7.37
C ALA A 119 -3.05 -0.34 -8.78
N ALA A 120 -3.33 0.77 -9.47
CA ALA A 120 -2.71 1.08 -10.76
C ALA A 120 -1.19 1.29 -10.61
N ILE A 121 -0.74 2.03 -9.58
CA ILE A 121 0.68 2.19 -9.26
C ILE A 121 1.35 0.84 -9.00
N ALA A 122 0.72 -0.05 -8.24
CA ALA A 122 1.27 -1.37 -7.93
C ALA A 122 1.52 -2.21 -9.19
N LYS A 123 0.61 -2.15 -10.17
CA LYS A 123 0.68 -2.90 -11.44
C LYS A 123 1.67 -2.30 -12.45
N THR A 124 1.94 -1.00 -12.39
CA THR A 124 2.82 -0.32 -13.36
C THR A 124 4.29 -0.66 -13.08
N PRO A 125 5.10 -1.09 -14.07
CA PRO A 125 6.52 -1.40 -13.88
C PRO A 125 7.32 -0.18 -13.41
N ALA A 126 8.28 -0.40 -12.52
CA ALA A 126 9.25 0.62 -12.09
C ALA A 126 10.58 0.37 -12.83
N HIS A 127 11.17 1.42 -13.40
CA HIS A 127 12.41 1.33 -14.18
C HIS A 127 13.60 2.00 -13.47
N ASN A 128 13.34 2.80 -12.42
CA ASN A 128 14.36 3.53 -11.69
C ASN A 128 13.95 3.78 -10.22
N LEU A 129 14.84 4.42 -9.44
CA LEU A 129 14.59 4.72 -8.03
C LEU A 129 13.43 5.70 -7.82
N ALA A 130 13.21 6.65 -8.74
CA ALA A 130 12.09 7.60 -8.62
C ALA A 130 10.75 6.87 -8.76
N ASP A 131 10.65 5.92 -9.69
CA ASP A 131 9.49 5.05 -9.86
C ASP A 131 9.23 4.20 -8.62
N LEU A 132 10.29 3.62 -8.02
CA LEU A 132 10.19 2.86 -6.78
C LEU A 132 9.71 3.74 -5.61
N LEU A 133 10.10 5.01 -5.56
CA LEU A 133 9.63 5.94 -4.55
C LEU A 133 8.14 6.21 -4.67
N VAL A 134 7.61 6.29 -5.90
CA VAL A 134 6.14 6.41 -6.12
C VAL A 134 5.41 5.17 -5.60
N LYS A 135 5.91 3.97 -5.92
CA LYS A 135 5.33 2.70 -5.42
C LYS A 135 5.39 2.62 -3.89
N TYR A 136 6.51 3.01 -3.30
CA TYR A 136 6.64 3.05 -1.85
C TYR A 136 5.60 3.98 -1.20
N ARG A 137 5.35 5.15 -1.77
CA ARG A 137 4.35 6.09 -1.24
C ARG A 137 2.94 5.51 -1.28
N ALA A 138 2.59 4.80 -2.35
CA ALA A 138 1.30 4.11 -2.45
C ALA A 138 1.18 2.99 -1.42
N LEU A 139 2.23 2.18 -1.25
CA LEU A 139 2.27 1.12 -0.26
C LEU A 139 2.19 1.66 1.18
N ARG A 140 2.94 2.73 1.47
CA ARG A 140 2.92 3.38 2.77
C ARG A 140 1.53 3.88 3.13
N TRP A 141 0.85 4.52 2.18
CA TRP A 141 -0.53 4.95 2.42
C TRP A 141 -1.43 3.76 2.78
N ALA A 142 -1.42 2.69 1.97
CA ALA A 142 -2.27 1.52 2.17
C ALA A 142 -2.02 0.81 3.51
N LEU A 143 -0.77 0.80 4.00
CA LEU A 143 -0.40 0.06 5.22
C LEU A 143 -0.40 0.91 6.50
N ILE A 144 -0.14 2.21 6.40
CA ILE A 144 0.12 3.05 7.59
C ILE A 144 -0.94 4.14 7.75
N ASP A 145 -1.30 4.80 6.64
CA ASP A 145 -2.13 6.00 6.69
C ASP A 145 -3.65 5.66 6.64
N ASP A 146 -4.01 4.42 6.30
CA ASP A 146 -5.40 3.93 6.20
C ASP A 146 -5.92 3.25 7.48
N ASP A 147 -5.29 3.49 8.65
CA ASP A 147 -5.64 2.84 9.93
C ASP A 147 -5.67 1.29 9.83
N THR A 148 -5.01 0.71 8.83
CA THR A 148 -4.82 -0.73 8.75
C THR A 148 -3.98 -1.17 9.94
N ILE A 149 -4.48 -2.14 10.71
CA ILE A 149 -3.77 -2.68 11.87
C ILE A 149 -2.60 -3.51 11.32
N ILE A 150 -1.44 -2.87 11.18
CA ILE A 150 -0.18 -3.57 10.98
C ILE A 150 0.60 -3.58 12.29
N ASP A 151 1.31 -4.66 12.52
CA ASP A 151 2.27 -4.79 13.61
C ASP A 151 3.28 -3.63 13.58
N ASP A 152 3.63 -3.10 14.76
CA ASP A 152 4.57 -1.99 14.92
C ASP A 152 5.92 -2.29 14.26
N THR A 153 6.39 -3.54 14.31
CA THR A 153 7.62 -3.99 13.65
C THR A 153 7.53 -3.86 12.14
N ALA A 154 6.42 -4.30 11.54
CA ALA A 154 6.18 -4.16 10.10
C ALA A 154 6.08 -2.69 9.68
N ARG A 155 5.44 -1.87 10.50
CA ARG A 155 5.35 -0.41 10.31
C ARG A 155 6.73 0.23 10.31
N GLU A 156 7.59 -0.10 11.29
CA GLU A 156 8.96 0.40 11.35
C GLU A 156 9.79 -0.02 10.15
N GLN A 157 9.68 -1.27 9.70
CA GLN A 157 10.38 -1.78 8.51
C GLN A 157 9.98 -1.02 7.24
N VAL A 158 8.68 -0.77 7.03
CA VAL A 158 8.19 0.01 5.89
C VAL A 158 8.73 1.43 5.93
N LEU A 159 8.74 2.08 7.10
CA LEU A 159 9.29 3.42 7.27
C LEU A 159 10.82 3.46 7.08
N ALA A 160 11.56 2.46 7.57
CA ALA A 160 13.00 2.33 7.38
C ALA A 160 13.37 2.15 5.90
N PHE A 161 12.64 1.28 5.19
CA PHE A 161 12.79 1.12 3.74
C PHE A 161 12.59 2.44 3.00
N GLY A 162 11.56 3.18 3.35
CA GLY A 162 11.27 4.49 2.74
C GLY A 162 12.37 5.53 2.98
N ARG A 163 12.94 5.58 4.19
CA ARG A 163 14.09 6.46 4.48
C ARG A 163 15.29 6.12 3.60
N THR A 164 15.62 4.82 3.49
CA THR A 164 16.72 4.34 2.64
C THR A 164 16.48 4.69 1.17
N LEU A 165 15.30 4.45 0.65
CA LEU A 165 14.95 4.74 -0.74
C LEU A 165 15.03 6.26 -1.03
N THR A 166 14.52 7.09 -0.12
CA THR A 166 14.59 8.55 -0.25
C THR A 166 16.04 9.05 -0.25
N ALA A 167 16.89 8.50 0.62
CA ALA A 167 18.32 8.85 0.67
C ALA A 167 19.05 8.44 -0.62
N LEU A 168 18.72 7.28 -1.20
CA LEU A 168 19.30 6.84 -2.47
C LEU A 168 18.90 7.72 -3.65
N VAL A 169 17.65 8.17 -3.69
CA VAL A 169 17.17 9.11 -4.72
C VAL A 169 17.91 10.44 -4.59
N ALA A 170 18.02 10.98 -3.37
CA ALA A 170 18.70 12.26 -3.11
C ALA A 170 20.21 12.29 -3.45
N ARG A 171 20.90 11.13 -3.39
CA ARG A 171 22.32 11.02 -3.74
C ARG A 171 22.58 10.97 -5.26
N ARG A 172 21.56 10.73 -6.06
CA ARG A 172 21.67 10.56 -7.52
C ARG A 172 21.10 11.74 -8.33
N GLY A 173 20.42 12.65 -7.67
CA GLY A 173 19.95 13.92 -8.24
C GLY A 173 20.91 15.05 -7.91
#